data_46e3e39a67de09678954e3e7d7b5941b
#
_entry.id   46e3e39a67de09678954e3e7d7b5941b
#
_cell.length_a   1.000
_cell.length_b   1.000
_cell.length_c   1.000
_cell.angle_alpha   90.00
_cell.angle_beta   90.00
_cell.angle_gamma   90.00
#
_symmetry.space_group_name_H-M   'P 1'
#
loop_
_entity.id
_entity.type
_entity.pdbx_description
1 polymer ?
#
loop_
_entity_poly.entity_id
_entity_poly.type
_entity_poly.pdbx_seq_one_letter_code
_entity_poly.pdbx_strand_id
1 'polypeptide(L)'
;MFGIVLIILLVVVITQGFYVVEQQTAVIIERLGRFHTIVGAGPHLMIPVIDRRAARVNLRTRTNAFDIDAKTQDNVTIGLVVSAQYHVDFRQGESAANSGIYKSHYMLQEPEAQMRDFITDALRSSIPSYTLDEVFAKKDDIAKDVNATVSEQMCEYGFMLVSTLITKIALPAEVEDSMNQINAAQRTKAAAQDLAEADRIRRVTEAQAEAEAMEKSGEGIANQRKAIAQGIKDSLETIQETGVGNAEANQLFMFTQWTEMMAEFAKNGKGSTVVLPSDFSQTASMFEQMLTAQEAGRDSAE
;
A
#
# COMPACT_ATOMS: atom_id res chain seq x y z
N MET A 1 29.84 -71.26 42.64
CA MET A 1 29.60 -69.94 43.25
C MET A 1 30.17 -68.80 42.40
N PHE A 2 31.43 -68.74 42.03
CA PHE A 2 32.05 -67.70 41.25
C PHE A 2 31.38 -67.50 39.88
N GLY A 3 31.00 -68.56 39.13
CA GLY A 3 30.36 -68.48 37.82
C GLY A 3 28.96 -67.87 37.87
N ILE A 4 28.17 -68.14 38.91
CA ILE A 4 26.86 -67.61 39.12
C ILE A 4 26.91 -66.08 39.39
N VAL A 5 27.87 -65.66 40.22
CA VAL A 5 28.10 -64.25 40.52
C VAL A 5 28.53 -63.49 39.27
N LEU A 6 29.37 -64.08 38.42
CA LEU A 6 29.81 -63.49 37.17
C LEU A 6 28.62 -63.29 36.16
N ILE A 7 27.74 -64.32 36.08
CA ILE A 7 26.54 -64.27 35.22
C ILE A 7 25.58 -63.21 35.74
N ILE A 8 25.33 -63.12 37.04
CA ILE A 8 24.46 -62.09 37.63
C ILE A 8 25.05 -60.71 37.37
N LEU A 9 26.35 -60.52 37.55
CA LEU A 9 27.03 -59.26 37.28
C LEU A 9 26.91 -58.86 35.77
N LEU A 10 27.08 -59.83 34.87
CA LEU A 10 26.91 -59.61 33.41
C LEU A 10 25.47 -59.22 33.04
N VAL A 11 24.46 -59.87 33.63
CA VAL A 11 23.07 -59.58 33.42
C VAL A 11 22.73 -58.15 33.92
N VAL A 12 23.23 -57.76 35.10
CA VAL A 12 23.07 -56.42 35.66
C VAL A 12 23.73 -55.35 34.76
N VAL A 13 24.93 -55.64 34.26
CA VAL A 13 25.65 -54.75 33.35
C VAL A 13 24.86 -54.57 32.05
N ILE A 14 24.29 -55.63 31.48
CA ILE A 14 23.48 -55.54 30.22
C ILE A 14 22.17 -54.82 30.48
N THR A 15 21.45 -55.13 31.57
CA THR A 15 20.13 -54.50 31.84
C THR A 15 20.23 -53.03 32.23
N GLN A 16 21.27 -52.63 32.95
CA GLN A 16 21.50 -51.22 33.30
C GLN A 16 22.27 -50.43 32.23
N GLY A 17 22.99 -51.13 31.36
CA GLY A 17 23.75 -50.51 30.26
C GLY A 17 22.91 -50.18 29.02
N PHE A 18 21.76 -50.82 28.86
CA PHE A 18 20.90 -50.58 27.71
C PHE A 18 19.99 -49.39 27.95
N TYR A 19 20.00 -48.42 27.01
CA TYR A 19 19.10 -47.26 27.03
C TYR A 19 18.73 -46.81 25.63
N VAL A 20 17.59 -46.17 25.50
CA VAL A 20 17.09 -45.65 24.25
C VAL A 20 17.08 -44.12 24.29
N VAL A 21 17.63 -43.50 23.25
CA VAL A 21 17.61 -42.04 23.07
C VAL A 21 16.45 -41.69 22.14
N GLU A 22 15.66 -40.71 22.56
CA GLU A 22 14.50 -40.24 21.81
C GLU A 22 14.94 -39.51 20.52
N GLN A 23 14.04 -39.50 19.53
CA GLN A 23 14.23 -38.76 18.30
C GLN A 23 14.43 -37.25 18.57
N GLN A 24 15.29 -36.60 17.79
CA GLN A 24 15.62 -35.17 17.96
C GLN A 24 16.24 -34.83 19.33
N THR A 25 16.98 -35.82 19.90
CA THR A 25 17.72 -35.64 21.14
C THR A 25 19.08 -36.29 20.97
N ALA A 26 20.11 -35.74 21.56
CA ALA A 26 21.42 -36.32 21.66
C ALA A 26 21.85 -36.41 23.15
N VAL A 27 22.61 -37.42 23.48
CA VAL A 27 23.10 -37.62 24.82
C VAL A 27 24.62 -37.57 24.80
N ILE A 28 25.19 -36.77 25.69
CA ILE A 28 26.65 -36.70 25.93
C ILE A 28 27.01 -37.74 26.95
N ILE A 29 27.98 -38.59 26.61
CA ILE A 29 28.51 -39.62 27.50
C ILE A 29 29.92 -39.23 27.95
N GLU A 30 30.10 -39.19 29.26
CA GLU A 30 31.39 -39.01 29.90
C GLU A 30 31.88 -40.37 30.45
N ARG A 31 33.17 -40.60 30.31
CA ARG A 31 33.85 -41.74 30.89
C ARG A 31 34.83 -41.27 31.93
N LEU A 32 34.60 -41.64 33.17
CA LEU A 32 35.44 -41.22 34.32
C LEU A 32 35.64 -39.70 34.39
N GLY A 33 34.58 -38.93 34.11
CA GLY A 33 34.61 -37.46 34.17
C GLY A 33 35.23 -36.77 32.93
N ARG A 34 35.57 -37.54 31.89
CA ARG A 34 36.05 -36.98 30.62
C ARG A 34 35.05 -37.25 29.51
N PHE A 35 34.90 -36.29 28.60
CA PHE A 35 34.11 -36.47 27.41
C PHE A 35 34.54 -37.74 26.64
N HIS A 36 33.60 -38.61 26.32
CA HIS A 36 33.87 -39.84 25.58
C HIS A 36 33.23 -39.86 24.21
N THR A 37 31.91 -39.70 24.13
CA THR A 37 31.19 -39.74 22.87
C THR A 37 29.83 -39.04 22.97
N ILE A 38 29.23 -38.73 21.80
CA ILE A 38 27.86 -38.26 21.65
C ILE A 38 27.07 -39.34 20.93
N VAL A 39 25.90 -39.67 21.46
CA VAL A 39 25.00 -40.66 20.90
C VAL A 39 23.70 -40.00 20.46
N GLY A 40 23.27 -40.27 19.22
CA GLY A 40 22.02 -39.81 18.66
C GLY A 40 20.82 -40.70 19.01
N ALA A 41 19.69 -40.48 18.35
CA ALA A 41 18.47 -41.25 18.53
C ALA A 41 18.68 -42.76 18.24
N GLY A 42 18.09 -43.60 19.06
CA GLY A 42 18.13 -45.06 18.90
C GLY A 42 18.58 -45.81 20.17
N PRO A 43 18.73 -47.13 20.07
CA PRO A 43 19.21 -47.96 21.16
C PRO A 43 20.72 -47.90 21.28
N HIS A 44 21.22 -47.70 22.48
CA HIS A 44 22.65 -47.61 22.80
C HIS A 44 22.99 -48.42 24.04
N LEU A 45 24.25 -48.84 24.10
CA LEU A 45 24.84 -49.54 25.25
C LEU A 45 25.90 -48.64 25.87
N MET A 46 25.85 -48.51 27.20
CA MET A 46 26.90 -47.87 27.99
C MET A 46 27.40 -48.82 29.09
N ILE A 47 28.62 -48.65 29.53
CA ILE A 47 29.19 -49.41 30.61
C ILE A 47 28.78 -48.78 31.94
N PRO A 48 27.83 -49.38 32.70
CA PRO A 48 27.45 -48.82 33.99
C PRO A 48 28.65 -48.72 34.90
N VAL A 49 28.68 -47.72 35.78
CA VAL A 49 29.79 -47.39 36.69
C VAL A 49 30.93 -46.58 36.07
N ILE A 50 31.31 -46.84 34.81
CA ILE A 50 32.39 -46.13 34.11
C ILE A 50 31.88 -45.00 33.29
N ASP A 51 30.77 -45.23 32.57
CA ASP A 51 30.13 -44.25 31.70
C ASP A 51 28.97 -43.56 32.43
N ARG A 52 28.92 -42.24 32.28
CA ARG A 52 27.87 -41.39 32.84
C ARG A 52 27.20 -40.59 31.72
N ARG A 53 25.90 -40.50 31.77
CA ARG A 53 25.16 -39.55 30.92
C ARG A 53 25.31 -38.14 31.50
N ALA A 54 26.14 -37.31 30.89
CA ALA A 54 26.45 -35.96 31.38
C ALA A 54 25.27 -34.99 31.09
N ALA A 55 24.79 -35.02 29.87
CA ALA A 55 23.69 -34.14 29.47
C ALA A 55 22.81 -34.75 28.36
N ARG A 56 21.55 -34.32 28.31
CA ARG A 56 20.62 -34.56 27.21
C ARG A 56 20.39 -33.26 26.50
N VAL A 57 20.81 -33.17 25.25
CA VAL A 57 20.69 -31.99 24.40
C VAL A 57 19.52 -32.15 23.45
N ASN A 58 18.60 -31.19 23.43
CA ASN A 58 17.47 -31.17 22.52
C ASN A 58 17.89 -30.48 21.20
N LEU A 59 17.70 -31.19 20.09
CA LEU A 59 18.05 -30.71 18.73
C LEU A 59 16.92 -30.02 18.01
N ARG A 60 15.71 -29.93 18.62
CA ARG A 60 14.58 -29.24 18.03
C ARG A 60 14.82 -27.76 18.02
N THR A 61 14.32 -27.08 17.00
CA THR A 61 14.32 -25.62 16.96
C THR A 61 13.52 -25.05 18.13
N ARG A 62 14.12 -24.11 18.82
CA ARG A 62 13.54 -23.37 19.94
C ARG A 62 13.39 -21.91 19.53
N THR A 63 12.45 -21.24 20.16
CA THR A 63 12.21 -19.83 19.98
C THR A 63 12.28 -19.12 21.32
N ASN A 64 13.14 -18.12 21.43
CA ASN A 64 13.20 -17.25 22.60
C ASN A 64 12.96 -15.80 22.17
N ALA A 65 12.23 -15.07 22.99
CA ALA A 65 11.99 -13.64 22.83
C ALA A 65 12.85 -12.87 23.83
N PHE A 66 13.48 -11.80 23.35
CA PHE A 66 14.34 -10.92 24.13
C PHE A 66 13.82 -9.49 24.04
N ASP A 67 13.68 -8.84 25.19
CA ASP A 67 13.34 -7.42 25.27
C ASP A 67 14.66 -6.64 25.32
N ILE A 68 14.83 -5.73 24.36
CA ILE A 68 16.07 -4.98 24.14
C ILE A 68 15.73 -3.52 23.90
N ASP A 69 16.37 -2.63 24.64
CA ASP A 69 16.27 -1.20 24.42
C ASP A 69 17.40 -0.71 23.52
N ALA A 70 17.04 0.05 22.51
CA ALA A 70 17.98 0.66 21.57
C ALA A 70 17.60 2.13 21.33
N LYS A 71 18.53 2.91 20.78
CA LYS A 71 18.38 4.33 20.51
C LYS A 71 18.53 4.57 19.02
N THR A 72 17.56 5.25 18.42
CA THR A 72 17.55 5.59 17.00
C THR A 72 18.44 6.80 16.70
N GLN A 73 18.67 7.11 15.41
CA GLN A 73 19.44 8.26 14.95
C GLN A 73 18.85 9.59 15.47
N ASP A 74 17.53 9.71 15.49
CA ASP A 74 16.77 10.86 15.99
C ASP A 74 16.65 10.90 17.53
N ASN A 75 17.51 10.12 18.21
CA ASN A 75 17.66 10.15 19.66
C ASN A 75 16.45 9.64 20.46
N VAL A 76 15.56 8.88 19.81
CA VAL A 76 14.41 8.23 20.45
C VAL A 76 14.82 6.88 21.01
N THR A 77 14.51 6.62 22.29
CA THR A 77 14.69 5.29 22.88
C THR A 77 13.49 4.42 22.55
N ILE A 78 13.73 3.26 21.96
CA ILE A 78 12.71 2.29 21.56
C ILE A 78 12.96 0.96 22.27
N GLY A 79 11.89 0.30 22.70
CA GLY A 79 11.92 -1.07 23.17
C GLY A 79 11.64 -2.04 22.01
N LEU A 80 12.53 -2.98 21.79
CA LEU A 80 12.42 -3.98 20.73
C LEU A 80 12.21 -5.36 21.33
N VAL A 81 11.16 -6.07 20.90
CA VAL A 81 11.01 -7.50 21.21
C VAL A 81 11.53 -8.27 20.01
N VAL A 82 12.63 -8.97 20.23
CA VAL A 82 13.31 -9.75 19.20
C VAL A 82 13.14 -11.22 19.49
N SER A 83 12.57 -11.96 18.53
CA SER A 83 12.37 -13.40 18.61
C SER A 83 13.44 -14.10 17.79
N ALA A 84 14.30 -14.87 18.44
CA ALA A 84 15.34 -15.68 17.79
C ALA A 84 14.95 -17.16 17.79
N GLN A 85 15.00 -17.76 16.61
CA GLN A 85 14.82 -19.19 16.41
C GLN A 85 16.18 -19.86 16.22
N TYR A 86 16.48 -20.83 17.03
CA TYR A 86 17.78 -21.51 17.02
C TYR A 86 17.66 -22.97 17.35
N HIS A 87 18.66 -23.74 16.98
CA HIS A 87 18.87 -25.14 17.40
C HIS A 87 20.35 -25.41 17.54
N VAL A 88 20.68 -26.54 18.21
CA VAL A 88 22.06 -27.00 18.28
C VAL A 88 22.47 -27.69 17.00
N ASP A 89 23.59 -27.29 16.41
CA ASP A 89 24.10 -27.90 15.17
C ASP A 89 24.59 -29.33 15.47
N PHE A 90 24.02 -30.28 14.75
CA PHE A 90 24.41 -31.67 14.81
C PHE A 90 24.58 -32.25 13.41
N ARG A 91 25.83 -32.53 13.05
CA ARG A 91 26.17 -33.19 11.78
C ARG A 91 26.65 -34.58 12.08
N GLN A 92 25.98 -35.56 11.51
CA GLN A 92 26.32 -36.97 11.65
C GLN A 92 27.65 -37.26 10.93
N GLY A 93 28.67 -37.75 11.66
CA GLY A 93 29.99 -38.04 11.11
C GLY A 93 31.08 -37.02 11.42
N GLU A 94 30.77 -35.91 12.07
CA GLU A 94 31.76 -34.96 12.60
C GLU A 94 32.53 -35.57 13.80
N SER A 95 33.79 -35.18 13.94
CA SER A 95 34.56 -35.54 15.15
C SER A 95 33.82 -35.10 16.40
N ALA A 96 33.58 -36.01 17.32
CA ALA A 96 32.75 -35.73 18.51
C ALA A 96 33.20 -34.49 19.31
N ALA A 97 34.49 -34.21 19.36
CA ALA A 97 35.06 -33.03 20.03
C ALA A 97 34.83 -31.70 19.28
N ASN A 98 34.48 -31.76 17.99
CA ASN A 98 34.21 -30.58 17.18
C ASN A 98 32.73 -30.38 16.89
N SER A 99 31.89 -31.29 17.35
CA SER A 99 30.43 -31.26 17.19
C SER A 99 29.82 -30.06 17.91
N GLY A 100 28.80 -29.44 17.28
CA GLY A 100 28.02 -28.37 17.91
C GLY A 100 27.41 -28.76 19.25
N ILE A 101 27.07 -30.05 19.44
CA ILE A 101 26.59 -30.59 20.73
C ILE A 101 27.65 -30.48 21.82
N TYR A 102 28.93 -30.83 21.52
CA TYR A 102 30.03 -30.69 22.47
C TYR A 102 30.22 -29.22 22.85
N LYS A 103 30.30 -28.36 21.86
CA LYS A 103 30.49 -26.92 22.06
C LYS A 103 29.35 -26.30 22.87
N SER A 104 28.10 -26.61 22.53
CA SER A 104 26.94 -26.07 23.23
C SER A 104 26.84 -26.43 24.70
N HIS A 105 27.43 -27.56 25.10
CA HIS A 105 27.40 -28.01 26.51
C HIS A 105 28.62 -27.60 27.32
N TYR A 106 29.81 -27.69 26.73
CA TYR A 106 31.06 -27.46 27.46
C TYR A 106 31.65 -26.08 27.33
N MET A 107 31.32 -25.36 26.23
CA MET A 107 31.89 -24.03 26.00
C MET A 107 30.98 -22.89 26.49
N LEU A 108 29.67 -23.15 26.67
CA LEU A 108 28.72 -22.11 27.04
C LEU A 108 27.80 -22.60 28.16
N GLN A 109 27.76 -21.84 29.26
CA GLN A 109 26.95 -22.20 30.43
C GLN A 109 25.50 -21.73 30.27
N GLU A 110 25.30 -20.49 29.77
CA GLU A 110 23.99 -19.86 29.60
C GLU A 110 23.80 -19.37 28.15
N PRO A 111 23.42 -20.25 27.22
CA PRO A 111 23.35 -19.93 25.81
C PRO A 111 22.31 -18.82 25.51
N GLU A 112 21.22 -18.75 26.26
CA GLU A 112 20.16 -17.76 26.06
C GLU A 112 20.59 -16.36 26.50
N ALA A 113 21.36 -16.26 27.58
CA ALA A 113 21.94 -15.01 28.04
C ALA A 113 22.98 -14.47 27.04
N GLN A 114 23.87 -15.34 26.58
CA GLN A 114 24.88 -14.97 25.58
C GLN A 114 24.26 -14.55 24.27
N MET A 115 23.22 -15.25 23.78
CA MET A 115 22.48 -14.89 22.59
C MET A 115 21.82 -13.52 22.74
N ARG A 116 21.22 -13.24 23.90
CA ARG A 116 20.66 -11.92 24.21
C ARG A 116 21.73 -10.83 24.08
N ASP A 117 22.90 -11.06 24.67
CA ASP A 117 23.99 -10.09 24.67
C ASP A 117 24.48 -9.80 23.24
N PHE A 118 24.66 -10.83 22.42
CA PHE A 118 25.04 -10.67 21.02
C PHE A 118 23.97 -9.95 20.18
N ILE A 119 22.69 -10.29 20.37
CA ILE A 119 21.58 -9.60 19.70
C ILE A 119 21.52 -8.14 20.15
N THR A 120 21.74 -7.88 21.46
CA THR A 120 21.75 -6.52 22.00
C THR A 120 22.88 -5.70 21.41
N ASP A 121 24.07 -6.26 21.31
CA ASP A 121 25.23 -5.58 20.73
C ASP A 121 25.03 -5.29 19.23
N ALA A 122 24.56 -6.28 18.47
CA ALA A 122 24.26 -6.13 17.07
C ALA A 122 23.18 -5.04 16.80
N LEU A 123 22.12 -5.01 17.59
CA LEU A 123 21.07 -4.00 17.50
C LEU A 123 21.57 -2.60 17.89
N ARG A 124 22.33 -2.50 18.99
CA ARG A 124 22.89 -1.21 19.43
C ARG A 124 23.90 -0.64 18.45
N SER A 125 24.54 -1.46 17.65
CA SER A 125 25.44 -1.01 16.58
C SER A 125 24.67 -0.60 15.31
N SER A 126 23.57 -1.30 15.00
CA SER A 126 22.80 -1.08 13.76
C SER A 126 21.75 0.04 13.88
N ILE A 127 20.93 0.04 14.93
CA ILE A 127 19.77 0.93 15.10
C ILE A 127 20.14 2.43 15.05
N PRO A 128 21.26 2.91 15.61
CA PRO A 128 21.61 4.34 15.54
C PRO A 128 21.87 4.87 14.12
N SER A 129 21.97 4.00 13.14
CA SER A 129 22.10 4.37 11.73
C SER A 129 20.77 4.67 11.04
N TYR A 130 19.64 4.40 11.72
CA TYR A 130 18.29 4.54 11.19
C TYR A 130 17.47 5.53 12.01
N THR A 131 16.63 6.31 11.34
CA THR A 131 15.58 7.10 11.99
C THR A 131 14.47 6.17 12.49
N LEU A 132 13.60 6.67 13.35
CA LEU A 132 12.49 5.89 13.88
C LEU A 132 11.59 5.33 12.76
N ASP A 133 11.24 6.15 11.78
CA ASP A 133 10.41 5.74 10.63
C ASP A 133 11.11 4.68 9.78
N GLU A 134 12.42 4.79 9.61
CA GLU A 134 13.21 3.80 8.87
C GLU A 134 13.30 2.46 9.61
N VAL A 135 13.38 2.47 10.94
CA VAL A 135 13.36 1.23 11.74
C VAL A 135 12.06 0.49 11.52
N PHE A 136 10.91 1.18 11.48
CA PHE A 136 9.63 0.54 11.15
C PHE A 136 9.58 0.01 9.73
N ALA A 137 10.07 0.79 8.76
CA ALA A 137 10.04 0.42 7.34
C ALA A 137 11.01 -0.72 7.00
N LYS A 138 12.19 -0.74 7.61
CA LYS A 138 13.31 -1.66 7.29
C LYS A 138 13.54 -2.72 8.38
N LYS A 139 12.58 -2.94 9.28
CA LYS A 139 12.72 -3.90 10.41
C LYS A 139 13.19 -5.29 9.97
N ASP A 140 12.73 -5.77 8.82
CA ASP A 140 13.05 -7.09 8.29
C ASP A 140 14.50 -7.17 7.77
N ASP A 141 15.02 -6.08 7.22
CA ASP A 141 16.42 -6.01 6.77
C ASP A 141 17.37 -5.89 7.96
N ILE A 142 17.02 -5.07 8.96
CA ILE A 142 17.75 -4.98 10.23
C ILE A 142 17.79 -6.36 10.91
N ALA A 143 16.67 -7.08 10.93
CA ALA A 143 16.60 -8.41 11.50
C ALA A 143 17.49 -9.41 10.76
N LYS A 144 17.63 -9.32 9.43
CA LYS A 144 18.55 -10.16 8.64
C LYS A 144 20.00 -9.86 8.94
N ASP A 145 20.37 -8.59 9.02
CA ASP A 145 21.74 -8.18 9.32
C ASP A 145 22.16 -8.64 10.72
N VAL A 146 21.27 -8.46 11.72
CA VAL A 146 21.47 -8.97 13.08
C VAL A 146 21.58 -10.49 13.08
N ASN A 147 20.70 -11.18 12.34
CA ASN A 147 20.76 -12.64 12.23
C ASN A 147 22.11 -13.12 11.65
N ALA A 148 22.62 -12.47 10.63
CA ALA A 148 23.90 -12.83 10.02
C ALA A 148 25.06 -12.68 11.02
N THR A 149 25.13 -11.54 11.70
CA THR A 149 26.18 -11.24 12.69
C THR A 149 26.14 -12.20 13.89
N VAL A 150 24.95 -12.39 14.46
CA VAL A 150 24.76 -13.25 15.64
C VAL A 150 24.92 -14.72 15.28
N SER A 151 24.48 -15.13 14.09
CA SER A 151 24.66 -16.52 13.62
C SER A 151 26.13 -16.90 13.51
N GLU A 152 26.98 -16.01 13.02
CA GLU A 152 28.42 -16.24 12.95
C GLU A 152 29.03 -16.46 14.35
N GLN A 153 28.68 -15.59 15.31
CA GLN A 153 29.17 -15.67 16.69
C GLN A 153 28.65 -16.92 17.41
N MET A 154 27.37 -17.25 17.29
CA MET A 154 26.75 -18.39 17.96
C MET A 154 27.16 -19.73 17.34
N CYS A 155 27.56 -19.77 16.08
CA CYS A 155 28.09 -20.97 15.42
C CYS A 155 29.39 -21.45 16.08
N GLU A 156 30.22 -20.57 16.62
CA GLU A 156 31.41 -20.92 17.36
C GLU A 156 31.08 -21.76 18.61
N TYR A 157 29.93 -21.51 19.24
CA TYR A 157 29.41 -22.23 20.39
C TYR A 157 28.52 -23.43 20.05
N GLY A 158 28.37 -23.73 18.74
CA GLY A 158 27.61 -24.89 18.28
C GLY A 158 26.10 -24.65 18.18
N PHE A 159 25.65 -23.42 18.16
CA PHE A 159 24.26 -23.06 17.92
C PHE A 159 24.08 -22.48 16.50
N MET A 160 23.05 -22.93 15.82
CA MET A 160 22.66 -22.39 14.52
C MET A 160 21.38 -21.56 14.67
N LEU A 161 21.48 -20.28 14.32
CA LEU A 161 20.30 -19.41 14.22
C LEU A 161 19.60 -19.66 12.88
N VAL A 162 18.32 -19.97 12.95
CA VAL A 162 17.47 -20.18 11.78
C VAL A 162 16.92 -18.84 11.28
N SER A 163 16.42 -18.04 12.22
CA SER A 163 15.81 -16.75 11.92
C SER A 163 15.78 -15.85 13.16
N THR A 164 15.98 -14.57 12.93
CA THR A 164 15.77 -13.52 13.94
C THR A 164 14.72 -12.57 13.43
N LEU A 165 13.70 -12.24 14.24
CA LEU A 165 12.55 -11.44 13.87
C LEU A 165 12.31 -10.36 14.91
N ILE A 166 12.12 -9.12 14.48
CA ILE A 166 11.63 -8.04 15.34
C ILE A 166 10.09 -8.11 15.36
N THR A 167 9.54 -8.59 16.48
CA THR A 167 8.11 -8.87 16.62
C THR A 167 7.33 -7.67 17.13
N LYS A 168 7.96 -6.81 17.93
CA LYS A 168 7.33 -5.62 18.48
C LYS A 168 8.34 -4.49 18.59
N ILE A 169 7.89 -3.28 18.28
CA ILE A 169 8.61 -2.04 18.54
C ILE A 169 7.72 -1.24 19.49
N ALA A 170 8.19 -1.01 20.69
CA ALA A 170 7.51 -0.24 21.73
C ALA A 170 8.11 1.16 21.81
N LEU A 171 7.27 2.17 21.82
CA LEU A 171 7.64 3.57 21.94
C LEU A 171 7.25 4.08 23.33
N PRO A 172 7.98 5.05 23.89
CA PRO A 172 7.48 5.83 25.02
C PRO A 172 6.16 6.52 24.65
N ALA A 173 5.22 6.56 25.58
CA ALA A 173 3.88 7.11 25.36
C ALA A 173 3.90 8.56 24.82
N GLU A 174 4.81 9.39 25.31
CA GLU A 174 4.95 10.78 24.85
C GLU A 174 5.34 10.88 23.37
N VAL A 175 6.19 9.97 22.89
CA VAL A 175 6.61 9.90 21.48
C VAL A 175 5.49 9.37 20.61
N GLU A 176 4.79 8.34 21.07
CA GLU A 176 3.63 7.77 20.39
C GLU A 176 2.51 8.80 20.21
N ASP A 177 2.18 9.55 21.26
CA ASP A 177 1.18 10.63 21.20
C ASP A 177 1.59 11.75 20.24
N SER A 178 2.86 12.15 20.29
CA SER A 178 3.40 13.19 19.40
C SER A 178 3.37 12.74 17.93
N MET A 179 3.76 11.50 17.63
CA MET A 179 3.69 10.93 16.28
C MET A 179 2.26 10.82 15.79
N ASN A 180 1.33 10.40 16.66
CA ASN A 180 -0.09 10.32 16.31
C ASN A 180 -0.65 11.71 15.97
N GLN A 181 -0.27 12.76 16.69
CA GLN A 181 -0.66 14.15 16.38
C GLN A 181 -0.07 14.63 15.05
N ILE A 182 1.21 14.38 14.80
CA ILE A 182 1.88 14.72 13.54
C ILE A 182 1.22 14.00 12.36
N ASN A 183 0.98 12.70 12.49
CA ASN A 183 0.33 11.90 11.47
C ASN A 183 -1.12 12.36 11.22
N ALA A 184 -1.87 12.71 12.26
CA ALA A 184 -3.20 13.28 12.13
C ALA A 184 -3.17 14.63 11.40
N ALA A 185 -2.23 15.52 11.75
CA ALA A 185 -2.05 16.81 11.08
C ALA A 185 -1.65 16.65 9.60
N GLN A 186 -0.74 15.71 9.29
CA GLN A 186 -0.34 15.41 7.91
C GLN A 186 -1.51 14.87 7.08
N ARG A 187 -2.30 13.95 7.63
CA ARG A 187 -3.50 13.41 6.96
C ARG A 187 -4.54 14.49 6.72
N THR A 188 -4.77 15.38 7.71
CA THR A 188 -5.69 16.50 7.56
C THR A 188 -5.21 17.48 6.48
N LYS A 189 -3.90 17.77 6.44
CA LYS A 189 -3.30 18.61 5.41
C LYS A 189 -3.44 17.97 4.02
N ALA A 190 -3.11 16.69 3.87
CA ALA A 190 -3.25 15.97 2.61
C ALA A 190 -4.72 15.95 2.14
N ALA A 191 -5.65 15.63 3.03
CA ALA A 191 -7.09 15.66 2.71
C ALA A 191 -7.57 17.06 2.28
N ALA A 192 -7.10 18.12 2.93
CA ALA A 192 -7.43 19.49 2.53
C ALA A 192 -6.86 19.87 1.16
N GLN A 193 -5.64 19.40 0.83
CA GLN A 193 -5.03 19.60 -0.48
C GLN A 193 -5.80 18.84 -1.56
N ASP A 194 -6.16 17.59 -1.33
CA ASP A 194 -6.93 16.77 -2.26
C ASP A 194 -8.32 17.35 -2.52
N LEU A 195 -8.99 17.85 -1.47
CA LEU A 195 -10.28 18.52 -1.60
C LEU A 195 -10.16 19.82 -2.41
N ALA A 196 -9.14 20.64 -2.14
CA ALA A 196 -8.90 21.88 -2.88
C ALA A 196 -8.60 21.61 -4.37
N GLU A 197 -7.83 20.57 -4.67
CA GLU A 197 -7.53 20.17 -6.03
C GLU A 197 -8.79 19.62 -6.75
N ALA A 198 -9.57 18.79 -6.06
CA ALA A 198 -10.85 18.32 -6.58
C ALA A 198 -11.81 19.47 -6.90
N ASP A 199 -11.92 20.46 -6.01
CA ASP A 199 -12.73 21.67 -6.26
C ASP A 199 -12.19 22.50 -7.42
N ARG A 200 -10.86 22.62 -7.54
CA ARG A 200 -10.23 23.28 -8.70
C ARG A 200 -10.57 22.57 -10.00
N ILE A 201 -10.39 21.26 -10.04
CA ILE A 201 -10.71 20.44 -11.22
C ILE A 201 -12.19 20.57 -11.57
N ARG A 202 -13.09 20.48 -10.59
CA ARG A 202 -14.53 20.63 -10.80
C ARG A 202 -14.86 21.97 -11.44
N ARG A 203 -14.37 23.09 -10.88
CA ARG A 203 -14.63 24.44 -11.42
C ARG A 203 -14.10 24.63 -12.84
N VAL A 204 -12.90 24.10 -13.12
CA VAL A 204 -12.32 24.17 -14.47
C VAL A 204 -13.15 23.34 -15.44
N THR A 205 -13.54 22.13 -15.06
CA THR A 205 -14.36 21.25 -15.91
C THR A 205 -15.75 21.83 -16.14
N GLU A 206 -16.40 22.42 -15.14
CA GLU A 206 -17.67 23.11 -15.26
C GLU A 206 -17.56 24.31 -16.24
N ALA A 207 -16.53 25.15 -16.07
CA ALA A 207 -16.30 26.29 -16.96
C ALA A 207 -16.00 25.87 -18.41
N GLN A 208 -15.24 24.79 -18.59
CA GLN A 208 -14.98 24.24 -19.92
C GLN A 208 -16.26 23.68 -20.56
N ALA A 209 -17.03 22.90 -19.79
CA ALA A 209 -18.30 22.35 -20.28
C ALA A 209 -19.31 23.48 -20.64
N GLU A 210 -19.36 24.56 -19.87
CA GLU A 210 -20.19 25.72 -20.14
C GLU A 210 -19.74 26.46 -21.43
N ALA A 211 -18.41 26.63 -21.58
CA ALA A 211 -17.86 27.22 -22.80
C ALA A 211 -18.16 26.40 -24.06
N GLU A 212 -17.97 25.07 -23.98
CA GLU A 212 -18.31 24.16 -25.08
C GLU A 212 -19.81 24.14 -25.38
N ALA A 213 -20.66 24.20 -24.35
CA ALA A 213 -22.11 24.28 -24.53
C ALA A 213 -22.52 25.59 -25.21
N MET A 214 -21.90 26.73 -24.83
CA MET A 214 -22.15 28.03 -25.50
C MET A 214 -21.65 28.00 -26.94
N GLU A 215 -20.50 27.46 -27.24
CA GLU A 215 -19.96 27.31 -28.59
C GLU A 215 -20.90 26.46 -29.46
N LYS A 216 -21.29 25.28 -28.94
CA LYS A 216 -22.23 24.39 -29.66
C LYS A 216 -23.61 25.03 -29.87
N SER A 217 -24.09 25.77 -28.89
CA SER A 217 -25.34 26.56 -29.03
C SER A 217 -25.20 27.64 -30.11
N GLY A 218 -24.07 28.36 -30.12
CA GLY A 218 -23.78 29.36 -31.16
C GLY A 218 -23.67 28.73 -32.55
N GLU A 219 -23.00 27.62 -32.70
CA GLU A 219 -22.97 26.85 -33.97
C GLU A 219 -24.37 26.39 -34.39
N GLY A 220 -25.17 25.90 -33.45
CA GLY A 220 -26.57 25.51 -33.70
C GLY A 220 -27.41 26.66 -34.23
N ILE A 221 -27.32 27.83 -33.59
CA ILE A 221 -28.04 29.05 -34.04
C ILE A 221 -27.55 29.50 -35.41
N ALA A 222 -26.22 29.46 -35.65
CA ALA A 222 -25.67 29.84 -36.96
C ALA A 222 -26.15 28.89 -38.08
N ASN A 223 -26.15 27.59 -37.81
CA ASN A 223 -26.64 26.57 -38.74
C ASN A 223 -28.15 26.70 -38.96
N GLN A 224 -28.94 26.99 -37.95
CA GLN A 224 -30.36 27.25 -38.05
C GLN A 224 -30.62 28.49 -38.94
N ARG A 225 -29.91 29.62 -38.72
CA ARG A 225 -30.02 30.82 -39.55
C ARG A 225 -29.65 30.55 -41.00
N LYS A 226 -28.58 29.75 -41.23
CA LYS A 226 -28.17 29.37 -42.58
C LYS A 226 -29.24 28.53 -43.28
N ALA A 227 -29.82 27.56 -42.57
CA ALA A 227 -30.91 26.73 -43.10
C ALA A 227 -32.16 27.55 -43.42
N ILE A 228 -32.53 28.52 -42.55
CA ILE A 228 -33.64 29.46 -42.81
C ILE A 228 -33.35 30.30 -44.04
N ALA A 229 -32.14 30.89 -44.14
CA ALA A 229 -31.76 31.71 -45.29
C ALA A 229 -31.78 30.90 -46.61
N GLN A 230 -31.33 29.64 -46.57
CA GLN A 230 -31.39 28.75 -47.73
C GLN A 230 -32.84 28.42 -48.09
N GLY A 231 -33.69 28.10 -47.12
CA GLY A 231 -35.12 27.82 -47.34
C GLY A 231 -35.88 29.05 -47.91
N ILE A 232 -35.53 30.27 -47.48
CA ILE A 232 -36.04 31.51 -48.03
C ILE A 232 -35.64 31.67 -49.51
N LYS A 233 -34.35 31.43 -49.81
CA LYS A 233 -33.82 31.50 -51.16
C LYS A 233 -34.55 30.51 -52.08
N ASP A 234 -34.64 29.26 -51.66
CA ASP A 234 -35.32 28.21 -52.47
C ASP A 234 -36.82 28.51 -52.67
N SER A 235 -37.51 29.07 -51.67
CA SER A 235 -38.87 29.49 -51.76
C SER A 235 -39.07 30.64 -52.77
N LEU A 236 -38.18 31.65 -52.75
CA LEU A 236 -38.20 32.75 -53.66
C LEU A 236 -37.93 32.33 -55.12
N GLU A 237 -36.94 31.39 -55.30
CA GLU A 237 -36.66 30.82 -56.62
C GLU A 237 -37.92 30.10 -57.20
N THR A 238 -38.57 29.30 -56.34
CA THR A 238 -39.79 28.56 -56.75
C THR A 238 -40.94 29.50 -57.09
N ILE A 239 -41.11 30.62 -56.36
CA ILE A 239 -42.16 31.64 -56.67
C ILE A 239 -41.83 32.40 -57.95
N GLN A 240 -40.58 32.71 -58.25
CA GLN A 240 -40.14 33.32 -59.47
C GLN A 240 -40.43 32.47 -60.72
N GLU A 241 -40.25 31.15 -60.62
CA GLU A 241 -40.55 30.18 -61.66
C GLU A 241 -42.06 30.15 -62.01
N THR A 242 -42.93 30.51 -61.07
CA THR A 242 -44.41 30.59 -61.33
C THR A 242 -44.88 31.89 -61.95
N GLY A 243 -43.94 32.79 -62.29
CA GLY A 243 -44.29 34.04 -63.09
C GLY A 243 -44.82 35.17 -62.23
N VAL A 244 -44.71 35.10 -60.89
CA VAL A 244 -45.11 36.17 -59.98
C VAL A 244 -43.99 37.22 -59.88
N GLY A 245 -44.34 38.53 -59.97
CA GLY A 245 -43.36 39.61 -59.94
C GLY A 245 -42.57 39.61 -58.56
N ASN A 246 -41.31 40.06 -58.60
CA ASN A 246 -40.43 40.07 -57.40
C ASN A 246 -41.03 40.87 -56.21
N ALA A 247 -41.82 41.92 -56.49
CA ALA A 247 -42.49 42.72 -55.47
C ALA A 247 -43.63 41.96 -54.77
N GLU A 248 -44.40 41.20 -55.51
CA GLU A 248 -45.55 40.44 -55.04
C GLU A 248 -45.04 39.17 -54.30
N ALA A 249 -43.97 38.57 -54.81
CA ALA A 249 -43.28 37.42 -54.10
C ALA A 249 -42.75 37.82 -52.70
N ASN A 250 -42.11 38.99 -52.58
CA ASN A 250 -41.64 39.52 -51.32
C ASN A 250 -42.81 39.86 -50.36
N GLN A 251 -43.89 40.35 -50.83
CA GLN A 251 -45.09 40.64 -50.00
C GLN A 251 -45.69 39.31 -49.45
N LEU A 252 -45.81 38.30 -50.27
CA LEU A 252 -46.33 36.99 -49.87
C LEU A 252 -45.41 36.32 -48.83
N PHE A 253 -44.11 36.45 -49.06
CA PHE A 253 -43.11 35.92 -48.12
C PHE A 253 -43.15 36.63 -46.75
N MET A 254 -43.21 37.93 -46.75
CA MET A 254 -43.36 38.73 -45.51
C MET A 254 -44.65 38.39 -44.77
N PHE A 255 -45.74 38.14 -45.51
CA PHE A 255 -47.00 37.70 -44.91
C PHE A 255 -46.92 36.31 -44.27
N THR A 256 -46.27 35.35 -44.94
CA THR A 256 -46.06 34.00 -44.34
C THR A 256 -45.15 34.06 -43.12
N GLN A 257 -44.07 34.79 -43.13
CA GLN A 257 -43.21 35.02 -41.99
C GLN A 257 -43.93 35.62 -40.80
N TRP A 258 -44.81 36.60 -41.10
CA TRP A 258 -45.64 37.25 -40.09
C TRP A 258 -46.65 36.26 -39.46
N THR A 259 -47.29 35.42 -40.28
CA THR A 259 -48.26 34.43 -39.80
C THR A 259 -47.53 33.30 -38.97
N GLU A 260 -46.36 32.88 -39.39
CA GLU A 260 -45.54 31.91 -38.58
C GLU A 260 -45.11 32.53 -37.27
N MET A 261 -44.61 33.73 -37.23
CA MET A 261 -44.24 34.44 -36.00
C MET A 261 -45.46 34.60 -35.09
N MET A 262 -46.64 34.88 -35.60
CA MET A 262 -47.89 34.97 -34.84
C MET A 262 -48.32 33.58 -34.29
N ALA A 263 -48.15 32.53 -35.08
CA ALA A 263 -48.44 31.15 -34.64
C ALA A 263 -47.51 30.70 -33.51
N GLU A 264 -46.22 31.03 -33.60
CA GLU A 264 -45.24 30.73 -32.56
C GLU A 264 -45.48 31.54 -31.28
N PHE A 265 -45.86 32.82 -31.41
CA PHE A 265 -46.29 33.68 -30.31
C PHE A 265 -47.55 33.12 -29.60
N ALA A 266 -48.52 32.65 -30.39
CA ALA A 266 -49.74 32.04 -29.84
C ALA A 266 -49.45 30.71 -29.10
N LYS A 267 -48.44 29.97 -29.56
CA LYS A 267 -48.03 28.69 -28.96
C LYS A 267 -47.27 28.85 -27.66
N ASN A 268 -46.34 29.83 -27.58
CA ASN A 268 -45.40 30.02 -26.50
C ASN A 268 -45.72 31.19 -25.56
N GLY A 269 -46.69 32.02 -25.90
CA GLY A 269 -47.08 33.23 -25.17
C GLY A 269 -47.83 32.91 -23.86
N LYS A 270 -47.14 32.92 -22.76
CA LYS A 270 -47.76 32.87 -21.41
C LYS A 270 -48.37 34.24 -21.08
N GLY A 271 -49.62 34.43 -21.46
CA GLY A 271 -50.49 35.45 -20.81
C GLY A 271 -50.21 36.94 -21.12
N SER A 272 -49.51 37.29 -22.20
CA SER A 272 -49.30 38.69 -22.61
C SER A 272 -50.31 39.09 -23.65
N THR A 273 -50.99 40.21 -23.45
CA THR A 273 -51.91 40.81 -24.47
C THR A 273 -51.05 41.47 -25.55
N VAL A 274 -51.09 40.95 -26.76
CA VAL A 274 -50.41 41.53 -27.90
C VAL A 274 -51.44 42.40 -28.63
N VAL A 275 -51.20 43.70 -28.68
CA VAL A 275 -52.01 44.65 -29.52
C VAL A 275 -51.43 44.64 -30.91
N LEU A 276 -52.17 44.08 -31.86
CA LEU A 276 -51.79 44.02 -33.23
C LEU A 276 -52.40 45.19 -33.99
N PRO A 277 -51.68 45.89 -34.92
CA PRO A 277 -52.26 46.87 -35.79
C PRO A 277 -53.27 46.17 -36.70
N SER A 278 -54.42 46.77 -36.86
CA SER A 278 -55.50 46.25 -37.71
C SER A 278 -55.24 46.37 -39.21
N ASP A 279 -54.18 47.04 -39.61
CA ASP A 279 -53.85 47.31 -40.99
C ASP A 279 -52.43 46.93 -41.35
N PHE A 280 -52.24 45.95 -42.28
CA PHE A 280 -50.94 45.42 -42.71
C PHE A 280 -50.09 46.51 -43.42
N SER A 281 -50.70 47.54 -44.01
CA SER A 281 -49.97 48.62 -44.63
C SER A 281 -49.16 49.50 -43.69
N GLN A 282 -49.57 49.56 -42.39
CA GLN A 282 -48.82 50.29 -41.36
C GLN A 282 -47.62 49.52 -40.89
N THR A 283 -47.64 48.16 -40.86
CA THR A 283 -46.49 47.34 -40.52
C THR A 283 -45.42 47.39 -41.61
N ALA A 284 -45.79 47.43 -42.85
CA ALA A 284 -44.84 47.57 -43.96
C ALA A 284 -44.13 48.93 -43.92
N SER A 285 -44.83 50.02 -43.61
CA SER A 285 -44.24 51.36 -43.49
C SER A 285 -43.29 51.47 -42.23
N MET A 286 -43.58 50.79 -41.12
CA MET A 286 -42.70 50.76 -39.97
C MET A 286 -41.39 49.96 -40.27
N PHE A 287 -41.46 48.90 -41.07
CA PHE A 287 -40.29 48.15 -41.51
C PHE A 287 -39.41 48.95 -42.47
N GLU A 288 -40.03 49.68 -43.39
CA GLU A 288 -39.33 50.57 -44.30
C GLU A 288 -38.64 51.74 -43.58
N GLN A 289 -39.27 52.29 -42.53
CA GLN A 289 -38.69 53.30 -41.68
C GLN A 289 -37.51 52.69 -40.80
N MET A 290 -37.61 51.46 -40.45
CA MET A 290 -36.54 50.76 -39.67
C MET A 290 -35.34 50.49 -40.59
N LEU A 291 -35.53 50.09 -41.84
CA LEU A 291 -34.49 49.91 -42.84
C LEU A 291 -33.79 51.21 -43.19
N THR A 292 -34.54 52.26 -43.41
CA THR A 292 -33.99 53.61 -43.68
C THR A 292 -33.26 54.19 -42.47
N ALA A 293 -33.70 53.95 -41.27
CA ALA A 293 -32.99 54.33 -40.05
C ALA A 293 -31.66 53.52 -39.85
N GLN A 294 -31.62 52.27 -40.30
CA GLN A 294 -30.41 51.42 -40.24
C GLN A 294 -29.39 51.84 -41.31
N GLU A 295 -29.83 52.27 -42.50
CA GLU A 295 -28.98 52.86 -43.55
C GLU A 295 -28.40 54.19 -43.10
N ALA A 296 -29.25 55.09 -42.56
CA ALA A 296 -28.80 56.39 -42.02
C ALA A 296 -27.84 56.26 -40.85
N GLY A 297 -27.93 55.16 -40.04
CA GLY A 297 -26.98 54.82 -38.97
C GLY A 297 -25.65 54.31 -39.50
N ARG A 298 -25.60 53.76 -40.70
CA ARG A 298 -24.35 53.30 -41.34
C ARG A 298 -23.55 54.44 -41.94
N ASP A 299 -24.23 55.39 -42.56
CA ASP A 299 -23.60 56.59 -43.17
C ASP A 299 -23.11 57.61 -42.13
N SER A 300 -23.51 57.47 -40.85
CA SER A 300 -23.00 58.28 -39.73
C SER A 300 -21.82 57.65 -38.98
N ALA A 301 -21.40 56.46 -39.38
CA ALA A 301 -20.28 55.68 -38.72
C ALA A 301 -19.04 55.56 -39.61
N GLU A 302 -19.04 56.12 -40.83
CA GLU A 302 -17.85 56.42 -41.64
C GLU A 302 -17.48 57.92 -41.45
#